data_30b9bacc7ac4ef7eaa4957db891840c9
#
_entry.id   30b9bacc7ac4ef7eaa4957db891840c9
#
_cell.length_a   1.000
_cell.length_b   1.000
_cell.length_c   1.000
_cell.angle_alpha   90.00
_cell.angle_beta   90.00
_cell.angle_gamma   90.00
#
_symmetry.space_group_name_H-M   'P 1'
#
loop_
_entity.id
_entity.type
_entity.pdbx_description
1 polymer ?
#
loop_
_entity_poly.entity_id
_entity_poly.type
_entity_poly.pdbx_seq_one_letter_code
_entity_poly.pdbx_strand_id
1 'polypeptide(L)'
;TYKATTAPSIAKVQTDTTATQVDGITSATSKPNQVSFNGTIVLSPQRQATVALTMGGVVRNTSLLPGQQVQKGTLLATLENPDFIMLQQTYLDSHAQTEYLQAEYERQKLLSAEQAASQKKFQQSKADYLSMKSKLEATAAQLSLLGITPEELLKSGIQPLLQVKAPISGYISDVTMNIGKYIQPGEALCEVIDKSSPLLCLTTYEKDLADMKVGSPVQFRVNGMGKTVFKATLVSIGQKVDETSRSLEVYARIDSTAPQFRPGMYV
;
A
#
# COMPACT_ATOMS: atom_id res chain seq x y z
N THR A 1 49.69 -44.16 -1.31
CA THR A 1 49.74 -44.25 0.19
C THR A 1 48.86 -43.17 0.76
N TYR A 2 47.58 -43.51 1.01
CA TYR A 2 46.65 -42.62 1.72
C TYR A 2 46.51 -43.14 3.15
N LYS A 3 46.78 -42.26 4.13
CA LYS A 3 46.53 -42.50 5.55
C LYS A 3 45.12 -42.11 5.89
N ALA A 4 44.31 -43.05 6.42
CA ALA A 4 43.04 -42.83 7.02
C ALA A 4 43.24 -42.23 8.44
N THR A 5 42.52 -41.17 8.76
CA THR A 5 42.45 -40.59 10.12
C THR A 5 41.13 -40.97 10.80
N THR A 6 41.29 -41.58 11.92
CA THR A 6 40.30 -42.20 12.82
C THR A 6 39.40 -41.15 13.47
N ALA A 7 38.09 -41.47 13.64
CA ALA A 7 37.11 -40.72 14.42
C ALA A 7 37.28 -40.94 15.93
N PRO A 8 36.94 -39.97 16.78
CA PRO A 8 37.02 -40.19 18.23
C PRO A 8 35.74 -40.81 18.78
N SER A 9 36.01 -41.68 19.74
CA SER A 9 35.17 -42.53 20.55
C SER A 9 34.09 -41.84 21.39
N ILE A 10 32.93 -42.49 21.47
CA ILE A 10 31.79 -42.19 22.33
C ILE A 10 32.11 -42.57 23.76
N ALA A 11 32.05 -41.62 24.72
CA ALA A 11 32.14 -41.88 26.12
C ALA A 11 30.77 -42.36 26.68
N LYS A 12 30.75 -43.56 27.26
CA LYS A 12 29.62 -44.09 28.06
C LYS A 12 29.60 -43.41 29.44
N VAL A 13 28.45 -42.90 29.83
CA VAL A 13 28.18 -42.50 31.22
C VAL A 13 27.38 -43.61 31.90
N GLN A 14 27.93 -44.09 33.02
CA GLN A 14 27.31 -45.08 33.91
C GLN A 14 26.18 -44.44 34.72
N THR A 15 25.08 -45.15 34.83
CA THR A 15 23.97 -44.87 35.75
C THR A 15 24.26 -45.52 37.09
N ASP A 16 24.36 -44.72 38.16
CA ASP A 16 24.25 -45.20 39.54
C ASP A 16 22.83 -44.92 40.04
N THR A 17 22.15 -45.98 40.38
CA THR A 17 20.82 -45.99 40.99
C THR A 17 20.98 -46.06 42.52
N THR A 18 20.55 -44.99 43.22
CA THR A 18 20.26 -45.09 44.62
C THR A 18 18.87 -44.51 44.87
N ALA A 19 17.93 -45.35 45.19
CA ALA A 19 16.57 -45.01 45.61
C ALA A 19 16.58 -44.47 47.04
N THR A 20 16.00 -43.29 47.24
CA THR A 20 15.48 -42.84 48.53
C THR A 20 14.12 -42.20 48.33
N GLN A 21 13.08 -42.85 48.77
CA GLN A 21 11.72 -42.31 48.88
C GLN A 21 11.70 -41.17 49.88
N VAL A 22 11.19 -39.99 49.41
CA VAL A 22 10.56 -39.00 50.31
C VAL A 22 9.38 -38.41 49.58
N ASP A 23 8.19 -38.55 50.16
CA ASP A 23 6.96 -37.91 49.73
C ASP A 23 7.13 -36.38 49.66
N GLY A 24 6.86 -35.83 48.52
CA GLY A 24 6.79 -34.40 48.33
C GLY A 24 6.08 -34.11 47.00
N ILE A 25 4.85 -33.67 47.08
CA ILE A 25 4.06 -33.17 45.95
C ILE A 25 4.84 -32.00 45.33
N THR A 26 5.64 -32.29 44.34
CA THR A 26 6.26 -31.23 43.52
C THR A 26 5.36 -30.98 42.33
N SER A 27 4.60 -29.88 42.39
CA SER A 27 3.96 -29.29 41.20
C SER A 27 5.02 -29.12 40.13
N ALA A 28 5.04 -30.01 39.17
CA ALA A 28 5.79 -29.82 37.92
C ALA A 28 5.20 -28.60 37.22
N THR A 29 5.82 -27.45 37.45
CA THR A 29 5.61 -26.28 36.58
C THR A 29 6.11 -26.68 35.21
N SER A 30 5.20 -27.14 34.36
CA SER A 30 5.49 -27.37 32.94
C SER A 30 5.98 -26.04 32.37
N LYS A 31 7.26 -25.96 32.03
CA LYS A 31 7.78 -24.88 31.21
C LYS A 31 6.91 -24.85 29.96
N PRO A 32 6.33 -23.71 29.61
CA PRO A 32 5.57 -23.63 28.38
C PRO A 32 6.48 -24.09 27.23
N ASN A 33 5.97 -24.99 26.40
CA ASN A 33 6.65 -25.47 25.19
C ASN A 33 7.04 -24.23 24.36
N GLN A 34 8.30 -23.84 24.42
CA GLN A 34 8.80 -22.74 23.62
C GLN A 34 9.04 -23.28 22.19
N VAL A 35 8.10 -23.00 21.31
CA VAL A 35 8.24 -23.27 19.87
C VAL A 35 8.92 -22.06 19.23
N SER A 36 9.95 -22.32 18.42
CA SER A 36 10.68 -21.26 17.70
C SER A 36 10.26 -21.25 16.24
N PHE A 37 10.00 -20.07 15.72
CA PHE A 37 9.60 -19.83 14.33
C PHE A 37 10.56 -18.87 13.68
N ASN A 38 10.75 -19.03 12.38
CA ASN A 38 11.41 -18.03 11.55
C ASN A 38 10.39 -17.03 11.03
N GLY A 39 10.82 -15.79 10.84
CA GLY A 39 9.94 -14.78 10.33
C GLY A 39 10.67 -13.60 9.73
N THR A 40 9.90 -12.65 9.23
CA THR A 40 10.39 -11.40 8.66
C THR A 40 9.53 -10.23 9.13
N ILE A 41 10.16 -9.07 9.23
CA ILE A 41 9.42 -7.82 9.44
C ILE A 41 8.78 -7.42 8.10
N VAL A 42 7.47 -7.20 8.10
CA VAL A 42 6.69 -6.82 6.92
C VAL A 42 5.88 -5.56 7.22
N LEU A 43 5.35 -4.94 6.18
CA LEU A 43 4.36 -3.87 6.30
C LEU A 43 3.00 -4.39 5.88
N SER A 44 1.95 -3.86 6.52
CA SER A 44 0.60 -4.12 6.01
C SER A 44 0.40 -3.41 4.66
N PRO A 45 -0.45 -3.95 3.75
CA PRO A 45 -0.73 -3.33 2.46
C PRO A 45 -1.21 -1.87 2.56
N GLN A 46 -1.83 -1.49 3.68
CA GLN A 46 -2.28 -0.12 3.95
C GLN A 46 -1.15 0.87 4.27
N ARG A 47 0.06 0.35 4.54
CA ARG A 47 1.26 1.12 4.87
C ARG A 47 2.28 1.18 3.73
N GLN A 48 1.88 0.70 2.56
CA GLN A 48 2.65 0.76 1.33
C GLN A 48 1.80 1.41 0.25
N ALA A 49 2.38 2.26 -0.55
CA ALA A 49 1.70 2.89 -1.66
C ALA A 49 2.61 2.91 -2.89
N THR A 50 2.21 2.17 -3.91
CA THR A 50 2.82 2.28 -5.23
C THR A 50 2.28 3.53 -5.91
N VAL A 51 3.17 4.45 -6.26
CA VAL A 51 2.81 5.66 -6.99
C VAL A 51 2.81 5.34 -8.48
N ALA A 52 1.63 5.27 -9.05
CA ALA A 52 1.39 5.06 -10.48
C ALA A 52 0.32 6.04 -10.96
N LEU A 53 0.32 6.33 -12.26
CA LEU A 53 -0.66 7.22 -12.87
C LEU A 53 -1.48 6.48 -13.91
N THR A 54 -2.75 6.86 -14.03
CA THR A 54 -3.65 6.36 -15.09
C THR A 54 -3.33 6.94 -16.46
N MET A 55 -2.58 8.05 -16.49
CA MET A 55 -2.08 8.69 -17.71
C MET A 55 -0.56 8.68 -17.69
N GLY A 56 0.07 8.15 -18.72
CA GLY A 56 1.52 8.15 -18.88
C GLY A 56 2.09 9.52 -19.21
N GLY A 57 3.39 9.58 -19.50
CA GLY A 57 4.05 10.81 -19.91
C GLY A 57 5.57 10.77 -19.75
N VAL A 58 6.24 11.78 -20.25
CA VAL A 58 7.70 11.95 -20.11
C VAL A 58 8.02 12.63 -18.78
N VAL A 59 8.88 12.04 -17.98
CA VAL A 59 9.36 12.66 -16.74
C VAL A 59 10.20 13.88 -17.05
N ARG A 60 9.74 15.06 -16.65
CA ARG A 60 10.48 16.33 -16.83
C ARG A 60 11.34 16.68 -15.65
N ASN A 61 10.88 16.42 -14.44
CA ASN A 61 11.64 16.67 -13.24
C ASN A 61 11.32 15.63 -12.15
N THR A 62 12.34 15.24 -11.41
CA THR A 62 12.24 14.48 -10.17
C THR A 62 13.46 14.76 -9.31
N SER A 63 13.27 14.84 -7.99
CA SER A 63 14.32 15.04 -7.00
C SER A 63 14.34 13.91 -5.97
N LEU A 64 13.70 12.78 -6.28
CA LEU A 64 13.55 11.67 -5.36
C LEU A 64 14.83 10.87 -5.21
N LEU A 65 15.11 10.52 -3.94
CA LEU A 65 16.17 9.58 -3.58
C LEU A 65 15.57 8.43 -2.75
N PRO A 66 15.97 7.18 -3.01
CA PRO A 66 15.63 6.06 -2.13
C PRO A 66 16.03 6.35 -0.68
N GLY A 67 15.13 6.08 0.26
CA GLY A 67 15.33 6.39 1.69
C GLY A 67 14.93 7.81 2.11
N GLN A 68 14.62 8.70 1.18
CA GLN A 68 14.13 10.06 1.49
C GLN A 68 12.75 10.00 2.18
N GLN A 69 12.58 10.81 3.22
CA GLN A 69 11.29 10.99 3.88
C GLN A 69 10.43 12.00 3.11
N VAL A 70 9.16 11.66 2.91
CA VAL A 70 8.17 12.51 2.25
C VAL A 70 6.89 12.58 3.08
N GLN A 71 6.16 13.68 2.96
CA GLN A 71 4.84 13.85 3.53
C GLN A 71 3.78 13.63 2.44
N LYS A 72 2.57 13.22 2.84
CA LYS A 72 1.43 13.16 1.93
C LYS A 72 1.24 14.50 1.22
N GLY A 73 1.09 14.47 -0.10
CA GLY A 73 0.95 15.67 -0.93
C GLY A 73 2.26 16.30 -1.41
N THR A 74 3.42 15.83 -0.93
CA THR A 74 4.73 16.30 -1.44
C THR A 74 4.86 15.99 -2.93
N LEU A 75 5.32 16.97 -3.71
CA LEU A 75 5.61 16.79 -5.14
C LEU A 75 6.78 15.81 -5.33
N LEU A 76 6.54 14.73 -6.05
CA LEU A 76 7.53 13.68 -6.31
C LEU A 76 8.18 13.83 -7.69
N ALA A 77 7.36 14.13 -8.69
CA ALA A 77 7.81 14.30 -10.06
C ALA A 77 6.83 15.17 -10.84
N THR A 78 7.27 15.66 -11.99
CA THR A 78 6.41 16.29 -12.99
C THR A 78 6.54 15.55 -14.32
N LEU A 79 5.41 15.28 -14.95
CA LEU A 79 5.33 14.62 -16.26
C LEU A 79 4.74 15.55 -17.29
N GLU A 80 5.22 15.42 -18.51
CA GLU A 80 4.64 16.07 -19.69
C GLU A 80 3.86 15.05 -20.51
N ASN A 81 2.61 15.40 -20.83
CA ASN A 81 1.76 14.62 -21.70
C ASN A 81 0.79 15.55 -22.46
N PRO A 82 0.78 15.54 -23.82
CA PRO A 82 -0.15 16.34 -24.61
C PRO A 82 -1.62 16.05 -24.34
N ASP A 83 -1.98 14.78 -24.06
CA ASP A 83 -3.36 14.37 -23.78
C ASP A 83 -3.86 15.00 -22.48
N PHE A 84 -2.97 15.26 -21.53
CA PHE A 84 -3.29 15.97 -20.29
C PHE A 84 -3.73 17.43 -20.58
N ILE A 85 -3.07 18.10 -21.50
CA ILE A 85 -3.45 19.45 -21.96
C ILE A 85 -4.80 19.41 -22.67
N MET A 86 -5.00 18.44 -23.56
CA MET A 86 -6.27 18.26 -24.27
C MET A 86 -7.44 17.95 -23.35
N LEU A 87 -7.23 17.15 -22.29
CA LEU A 87 -8.26 16.86 -21.30
C LEU A 87 -8.70 18.12 -20.55
N GLN A 88 -7.75 18.97 -20.16
CA GLN A 88 -8.04 20.25 -19.51
C GLN A 88 -8.82 21.19 -20.46
N GLN A 89 -8.41 21.29 -21.72
CA GLN A 89 -9.14 22.06 -22.73
C GLN A 89 -10.56 21.53 -22.90
N THR A 90 -10.73 20.23 -23.04
CA THR A 90 -12.06 19.60 -23.19
C THR A 90 -12.97 19.91 -22.00
N TYR A 91 -12.43 19.95 -20.78
CA TYR A 91 -13.18 20.34 -19.60
C TYR A 91 -13.63 21.82 -19.69
N LEU A 92 -12.72 22.74 -19.99
CA LEU A 92 -13.02 24.18 -20.08
C LEU A 92 -14.06 24.47 -21.15
N ASP A 93 -13.93 23.85 -22.34
CA ASP A 93 -14.91 23.97 -23.45
C ASP A 93 -16.29 23.42 -23.02
N SER A 94 -16.30 22.24 -22.36
CA SER A 94 -17.55 21.64 -21.88
C SER A 94 -18.22 22.46 -20.77
N HIS A 95 -17.42 23.11 -19.92
CA HIS A 95 -17.92 24.01 -18.88
C HIS A 95 -18.63 25.22 -19.49
N ALA A 96 -17.95 25.94 -20.39
CA ALA A 96 -18.52 27.11 -21.07
C ALA A 96 -19.78 26.76 -21.85
N GLN A 97 -19.76 25.63 -22.58
CA GLN A 97 -20.90 25.18 -23.36
C GLN A 97 -22.09 24.75 -22.48
N THR A 98 -21.80 24.14 -21.31
CA THR A 98 -22.86 23.77 -20.34
C THR A 98 -23.56 24.97 -19.77
N GLU A 99 -22.84 26.05 -19.43
CA GLU A 99 -23.43 27.30 -18.96
C GLU A 99 -24.37 27.92 -19.99
N TYR A 100 -23.93 27.97 -21.26
CA TYR A 100 -24.77 28.48 -22.37
C TYR A 100 -26.02 27.62 -22.54
N LEU A 101 -25.89 26.31 -22.63
CA LEU A 101 -27.02 25.40 -22.85
C LEU A 101 -27.99 25.37 -21.67
N GLN A 102 -27.49 25.56 -20.46
CA GLN A 102 -28.33 25.69 -19.26
C GLN A 102 -29.22 26.93 -19.35
N ALA A 103 -28.64 28.07 -19.68
CA ALA A 103 -29.40 29.31 -19.86
C ALA A 103 -30.45 29.19 -20.97
N GLU A 104 -30.11 28.50 -22.09
CA GLU A 104 -31.05 28.26 -23.18
C GLU A 104 -32.18 27.29 -22.77
N TYR A 105 -31.87 26.23 -22.05
CA TYR A 105 -32.85 25.30 -21.53
C TYR A 105 -33.84 26.02 -20.57
N GLU A 106 -33.34 26.83 -19.65
CA GLU A 106 -34.18 27.57 -18.70
C GLU A 106 -35.08 28.57 -19.43
N ARG A 107 -34.56 29.28 -20.45
CA ARG A 107 -35.33 30.17 -21.30
C ARG A 107 -36.47 29.43 -22.03
N GLN A 108 -36.13 28.30 -22.69
CA GLN A 108 -37.14 27.51 -23.40
C GLN A 108 -38.19 26.90 -22.45
N LYS A 109 -37.79 26.56 -21.23
CA LYS A 109 -38.70 26.09 -20.17
C LYS A 109 -39.75 27.16 -19.81
N LEU A 110 -39.33 28.40 -19.61
CA LEU A 110 -40.24 29.51 -19.30
C LEU A 110 -41.19 29.80 -20.46
N LEU A 111 -40.65 29.89 -21.69
CA LEU A 111 -41.45 30.15 -22.87
C LEU A 111 -42.46 29.03 -23.16
N SER A 112 -42.09 27.79 -22.90
CA SER A 112 -43.00 26.64 -23.06
C SER A 112 -44.14 26.64 -22.02
N ALA A 113 -43.86 27.08 -20.79
CA ALA A 113 -44.89 27.25 -19.76
C ALA A 113 -45.93 28.36 -20.12
N GLU A 114 -45.48 29.39 -20.81
CA GLU A 114 -46.35 30.50 -21.31
C GLU A 114 -47.00 30.18 -22.68
N GLN A 115 -46.90 28.96 -23.18
CA GLN A 115 -47.36 28.53 -24.50
C GLN A 115 -46.75 29.31 -25.67
N ALA A 116 -45.62 29.99 -25.44
CA ALA A 116 -44.94 30.86 -26.41
C ALA A 116 -43.80 30.12 -27.17
N ALA A 117 -43.46 28.88 -26.80
CA ALA A 117 -42.48 28.05 -27.48
C ALA A 117 -43.04 26.65 -27.83
N SER A 118 -42.47 26.08 -28.91
CA SER A 118 -42.82 24.73 -29.34
C SER A 118 -42.26 23.69 -28.34
N GLN A 119 -43.10 22.71 -27.97
CA GLN A 119 -42.70 21.59 -27.12
C GLN A 119 -41.45 20.87 -27.65
N LYS A 120 -41.32 20.74 -28.96
CA LYS A 120 -40.14 20.16 -29.63
C LYS A 120 -38.85 20.92 -29.26
N LYS A 121 -38.90 22.27 -29.31
CA LYS A 121 -37.73 23.11 -29.02
C LYS A 121 -37.30 23.01 -27.55
N PHE A 122 -38.26 22.95 -26.64
CA PHE A 122 -38.01 22.72 -25.22
C PHE A 122 -37.34 21.35 -24.99
N GLN A 123 -37.84 20.27 -25.61
CA GLN A 123 -37.26 18.92 -25.46
C GLN A 123 -35.85 18.87 -26.05
N GLN A 124 -35.59 19.54 -27.17
CA GLN A 124 -34.26 19.63 -27.76
C GLN A 124 -33.29 20.35 -26.84
N SER A 125 -33.62 21.56 -26.36
CA SER A 125 -32.75 22.29 -25.45
C SER A 125 -32.43 21.53 -24.15
N LYS A 126 -33.42 20.78 -23.61
CA LYS A 126 -33.20 19.91 -22.48
C LYS A 126 -32.21 18.78 -22.80
N ALA A 127 -32.34 18.12 -23.93
CA ALA A 127 -31.47 17.04 -24.34
C ALA A 127 -30.03 17.53 -24.55
N ASP A 128 -29.84 18.67 -25.21
CA ASP A 128 -28.54 19.30 -25.48
C ASP A 128 -27.84 19.67 -24.15
N TYR A 129 -28.56 20.28 -23.21
CA TYR A 129 -28.04 20.63 -21.90
C TYR A 129 -27.61 19.38 -21.13
N LEU A 130 -28.46 18.34 -21.05
CA LEU A 130 -28.13 17.12 -20.31
C LEU A 130 -26.97 16.35 -20.91
N SER A 131 -26.86 16.33 -22.25
CA SER A 131 -25.74 15.71 -22.95
C SER A 131 -24.42 16.41 -22.61
N MET A 132 -24.39 17.75 -22.67
CA MET A 132 -23.18 18.51 -22.37
C MET A 132 -22.82 18.45 -20.88
N LYS A 133 -23.80 18.48 -19.98
CA LYS A 133 -23.60 18.28 -18.54
C LYS A 133 -22.95 16.93 -18.24
N SER A 134 -23.40 15.86 -18.87
CA SER A 134 -22.79 14.54 -18.73
C SER A 134 -21.33 14.50 -19.20
N LYS A 135 -21.01 15.18 -20.31
CA LYS A 135 -19.64 15.31 -20.80
C LYS A 135 -18.77 16.11 -19.82
N LEU A 136 -19.28 17.20 -19.27
CA LEU A 136 -18.59 18.00 -18.25
C LEU A 136 -18.28 17.17 -17.00
N GLU A 137 -19.26 16.43 -16.49
CA GLU A 137 -19.08 15.58 -15.31
C GLU A 137 -18.04 14.46 -15.56
N ALA A 138 -18.07 13.85 -16.74
CA ALA A 138 -17.09 12.83 -17.13
C ALA A 138 -15.65 13.37 -17.19
N THR A 139 -15.47 14.53 -17.80
CA THR A 139 -14.15 15.18 -17.90
C THR A 139 -13.64 15.68 -16.56
N ALA A 140 -14.54 16.18 -15.68
CA ALA A 140 -14.22 16.55 -14.31
C ALA A 140 -13.74 15.33 -13.51
N ALA A 141 -14.41 14.18 -13.64
CA ALA A 141 -13.99 12.94 -13.00
C ALA A 141 -12.61 12.47 -13.47
N GLN A 142 -12.33 12.55 -14.79
CA GLN A 142 -11.01 12.22 -15.34
C GLN A 142 -9.90 13.13 -14.78
N LEU A 143 -10.13 14.44 -14.68
CA LEU A 143 -9.18 15.38 -14.07
C LEU A 143 -8.93 15.06 -12.59
N SER A 144 -9.99 14.72 -11.87
CA SER A 144 -9.88 14.33 -10.43
C SER A 144 -9.03 13.09 -10.22
N LEU A 145 -9.10 12.10 -11.13
CA LEU A 145 -8.21 10.92 -11.10
C LEU A 145 -6.73 11.27 -11.25
N LEU A 146 -6.43 12.40 -11.89
CA LEU A 146 -5.08 12.93 -12.05
C LEU A 146 -4.69 13.90 -10.91
N GLY A 147 -5.54 14.04 -9.91
CA GLY A 147 -5.30 14.91 -8.75
C GLY A 147 -5.50 16.39 -9.00
N ILE A 148 -6.24 16.75 -10.07
CA ILE A 148 -6.59 18.13 -10.38
C ILE A 148 -8.05 18.38 -10.03
N THR A 149 -8.29 19.43 -9.26
CA THR A 149 -9.65 19.88 -8.98
C THR A 149 -10.14 20.78 -10.11
N PRO A 150 -11.38 20.57 -10.59
CA PRO A 150 -11.97 21.43 -11.63
C PRO A 150 -11.94 22.91 -11.28
N GLU A 151 -12.13 23.26 -10.01
CA GLU A 151 -12.12 24.64 -9.52
C GLU A 151 -10.73 25.30 -9.61
N GLU A 152 -9.66 24.51 -9.38
CA GLU A 152 -8.29 25.01 -9.59
C GLU A 152 -8.01 25.28 -11.06
N LEU A 153 -8.48 24.40 -11.94
CA LEU A 153 -8.32 24.59 -13.39
C LEU A 153 -9.03 25.85 -13.89
N LEU A 154 -10.25 26.13 -13.41
CA LEU A 154 -10.99 27.35 -13.77
C LEU A 154 -10.29 28.63 -13.31
N LYS A 155 -9.55 28.57 -12.18
CA LYS A 155 -8.83 29.72 -11.62
C LYS A 155 -7.46 29.94 -12.24
N SER A 156 -6.68 28.87 -12.37
CA SER A 156 -5.26 28.93 -12.77
C SER A 156 -5.02 28.71 -14.27
N GLY A 157 -6.05 28.24 -15.00
CA GLY A 157 -5.91 27.89 -16.41
C GLY A 157 -5.15 26.57 -16.63
N ILE A 158 -4.89 26.27 -17.91
CA ILE A 158 -4.25 25.03 -18.34
C ILE A 158 -2.83 24.93 -17.79
N GLN A 159 -2.54 23.83 -17.11
CA GLN A 159 -1.21 23.49 -16.61
C GLN A 159 -0.52 22.52 -17.58
N PRO A 160 0.71 22.84 -18.06
CA PRO A 160 1.40 22.01 -19.05
C PRO A 160 1.97 20.72 -18.47
N LEU A 161 2.21 20.69 -17.14
CA LEU A 161 2.87 19.58 -16.45
C LEU A 161 1.94 18.91 -15.43
N LEU A 162 1.83 17.60 -15.54
CA LEU A 162 1.12 16.79 -14.59
C LEU A 162 1.99 16.59 -13.33
N GLN A 163 1.47 16.98 -12.18
CA GLN A 163 2.15 16.84 -10.89
C GLN A 163 1.85 15.51 -10.24
N VAL A 164 2.90 14.77 -9.91
CA VAL A 164 2.79 13.51 -9.15
C VAL A 164 3.07 13.80 -7.70
N LYS A 165 2.11 13.54 -6.82
CA LYS A 165 2.19 13.79 -5.38
C LYS A 165 2.18 12.50 -4.58
N ALA A 166 2.82 12.52 -3.41
CA ALA A 166 2.86 11.39 -2.49
C ALA A 166 1.44 11.09 -1.95
N PRO A 167 0.93 9.85 -2.08
CA PRO A 167 -0.40 9.49 -1.59
C PRO A 167 -0.44 9.31 -0.06
N ILE A 168 0.69 8.93 0.53
CA ILE A 168 0.88 8.76 1.98
C ILE A 168 2.18 9.42 2.43
N SER A 169 2.28 9.69 3.73
CA SER A 169 3.57 10.08 4.34
C SER A 169 4.40 8.83 4.62
N GLY A 170 5.71 8.91 4.40
CA GLY A 170 6.60 7.77 4.60
C GLY A 170 7.98 7.98 4.02
N TYR A 171 8.60 6.90 3.59
CA TYR A 171 9.94 6.87 2.99
C TYR A 171 9.86 6.32 1.58
N ILE A 172 10.58 6.91 0.66
CA ILE A 172 10.74 6.39 -0.70
C ILE A 172 11.55 5.10 -0.63
N SER A 173 10.97 4.00 -1.12
CA SER A 173 11.61 2.68 -1.14
C SER A 173 12.30 2.45 -2.48
N ASP A 174 11.55 2.43 -3.56
CA ASP A 174 12.03 2.21 -4.91
C ASP A 174 11.75 3.42 -5.80
N VAL A 175 12.70 3.74 -6.68
CA VAL A 175 12.51 4.76 -7.74
C VAL A 175 12.81 4.10 -9.08
N THR A 176 11.79 3.95 -9.91
CA THR A 176 11.88 3.30 -11.23
C THR A 176 11.92 4.30 -12.39
N MET A 177 11.78 5.58 -12.08
CA MET A 177 11.78 6.69 -13.04
C MET A 177 13.11 7.44 -13.03
N ASN A 178 13.40 8.07 -14.15
CA ASN A 178 14.48 9.06 -14.30
C ASN A 178 14.03 10.17 -15.28
N ILE A 179 14.72 11.29 -15.26
CA ILE A 179 14.42 12.42 -16.17
C ILE A 179 14.56 11.96 -17.61
N GLY A 180 13.55 12.28 -18.43
CA GLY A 180 13.48 11.91 -19.84
C GLY A 180 12.86 10.53 -20.12
N LYS A 181 12.65 9.69 -19.11
CA LYS A 181 11.98 8.41 -19.30
C LYS A 181 10.50 8.62 -19.57
N TYR A 182 9.97 7.91 -20.58
CA TYR A 182 8.52 7.81 -20.79
C TYR A 182 7.95 6.74 -19.86
N ILE A 183 6.96 7.10 -19.06
CA ILE A 183 6.22 6.21 -18.14
C ILE A 183 4.92 5.81 -18.82
N GLN A 184 4.66 4.51 -18.86
CA GLN A 184 3.40 3.98 -19.38
C GLN A 184 2.24 4.18 -18.39
N PRO A 185 0.98 4.27 -18.85
CA PRO A 185 -0.18 4.24 -17.94
C PRO A 185 -0.15 3.00 -17.05
N GLY A 186 -0.28 3.19 -15.73
CA GLY A 186 -0.22 2.13 -14.74
C GLY A 186 1.19 1.67 -14.33
N GLU A 187 2.24 2.15 -14.97
CA GLU A 187 3.63 1.86 -14.56
C GLU A 187 3.95 2.56 -13.22
N ALA A 188 4.61 1.83 -12.32
CA ALA A 188 5.06 2.38 -11.06
C ALA A 188 6.19 3.39 -11.27
N LEU A 189 6.09 4.56 -10.66
CA LEU A 189 7.14 5.57 -10.65
C LEU A 189 8.07 5.41 -9.44
N CYS A 190 7.47 5.18 -8.29
CA CYS A 190 8.16 4.92 -7.04
C CYS A 190 7.22 4.22 -6.06
N GLU A 191 7.77 3.76 -4.96
CA GLU A 191 7.03 3.22 -3.83
C GLU A 191 7.26 4.07 -2.59
N VAL A 192 6.21 4.30 -1.82
CA VAL A 192 6.26 5.00 -0.52
C VAL A 192 5.85 4.03 0.57
N ILE A 193 6.70 3.88 1.59
CA ILE A 193 6.46 2.98 2.72
C ILE A 193 6.34 3.76 4.02
N ASP A 194 5.29 3.48 4.78
CA ASP A 194 5.13 3.96 6.16
C ASP A 194 5.55 2.87 7.15
N LYS A 195 6.73 3.04 7.74
CA LYS A 195 7.29 2.10 8.70
C LYS A 195 6.90 2.36 10.15
N SER A 196 5.88 3.17 10.40
CA SER A 196 5.43 3.51 11.77
C SER A 196 4.81 2.33 12.52
N SER A 197 4.27 1.35 11.81
CA SER A 197 3.57 0.19 12.37
C SER A 197 3.91 -1.10 11.60
N PRO A 198 5.15 -1.59 11.69
CA PRO A 198 5.53 -2.83 11.05
C PRO A 198 4.84 -4.03 11.73
N LEU A 199 4.66 -5.08 10.97
CA LEU A 199 4.17 -6.37 11.43
C LEU A 199 5.30 -7.39 11.41
N LEU A 200 5.17 -8.40 12.24
CA LEU A 200 5.99 -9.58 12.22
C LEU A 200 5.22 -10.67 11.45
N CYS A 201 5.77 -11.16 10.35
CA CYS A 201 5.26 -12.31 9.63
C CYS A 201 6.08 -13.53 10.03
N LEU A 202 5.43 -14.50 10.65
CA LEU A 202 6.04 -15.76 11.09
C LEU A 202 5.59 -16.88 10.18
N THR A 203 6.54 -17.72 9.77
CA THR A 203 6.25 -18.97 9.06
C THR A 203 6.05 -20.08 10.10
N THR A 204 4.85 -20.66 10.13
CA THR A 204 4.49 -21.76 11.03
C THR A 204 4.03 -22.98 10.26
N TYR A 205 3.96 -24.13 10.90
CA TYR A 205 3.54 -25.39 10.30
C TYR A 205 2.20 -25.86 10.86
N GLU A 206 1.47 -26.70 10.12
CA GLU A 206 0.17 -27.25 10.53
C GLU A 206 0.15 -27.85 11.94
N LYS A 207 1.23 -28.55 12.31
CA LYS A 207 1.36 -29.20 13.61
C LYS A 207 1.35 -28.23 14.80
N ASP A 208 1.78 -26.97 14.57
CA ASP A 208 1.95 -25.95 15.60
C ASP A 208 0.72 -25.04 15.74
N LEU A 209 -0.27 -25.19 14.83
CA LEU A 209 -1.47 -24.37 14.80
C LEU A 209 -2.38 -24.53 16.01
N ALA A 210 -2.45 -25.74 16.61
CA ALA A 210 -3.34 -26.02 17.72
C ALA A 210 -3.04 -25.14 18.94
N ASP A 211 -1.79 -24.74 19.12
CA ASP A 211 -1.30 -23.95 20.25
C ASP A 211 -1.32 -22.43 19.97
N MET A 212 -1.64 -22.02 18.75
CA MET A 212 -1.66 -20.61 18.34
C MET A 212 -3.06 -20.00 18.44
N LYS A 213 -3.15 -18.89 19.14
CA LYS A 213 -4.39 -18.11 19.26
C LYS A 213 -4.11 -16.62 19.01
N VAL A 214 -5.04 -15.96 18.31
CA VAL A 214 -5.00 -14.51 18.21
C VAL A 214 -5.01 -13.90 19.61
N GLY A 215 -4.12 -12.93 19.86
CA GLY A 215 -3.88 -12.33 21.17
C GLY A 215 -2.71 -12.95 21.94
N SER A 216 -2.14 -14.08 21.49
CA SER A 216 -0.98 -14.69 22.15
C SER A 216 0.26 -13.81 22.05
N PRO A 217 1.05 -13.67 23.14
CA PRO A 217 2.30 -12.92 23.10
C PRO A 217 3.39 -13.71 22.38
N VAL A 218 4.19 -13.02 21.58
CA VAL A 218 5.35 -13.55 20.87
C VAL A 218 6.59 -12.75 21.28
N GLN A 219 7.71 -13.44 21.50
CA GLN A 219 9.00 -12.80 21.69
C GLN A 219 9.89 -13.10 20.48
N PHE A 220 10.56 -12.07 19.97
CA PHE A 220 11.42 -12.22 18.79
C PHE A 220 12.72 -11.44 18.93
N ARG A 221 13.70 -11.83 18.14
CA ARG A 221 14.97 -11.12 17.98
C ARG A 221 15.17 -10.82 16.51
N VAL A 222 15.70 -9.64 16.22
CA VAL A 222 15.99 -9.23 14.84
C VAL A 222 17.45 -9.51 14.55
N ASN A 223 17.72 -10.19 13.44
CA ASN A 223 19.08 -10.45 13.01
C ASN A 223 19.82 -9.12 12.75
N GLY A 224 21.03 -9.02 13.30
CA GLY A 224 21.83 -7.78 13.22
C GLY A 224 21.56 -6.75 14.31
N MET A 225 20.58 -6.96 15.21
CA MET A 225 20.27 -6.04 16.32
C MET A 225 20.73 -6.57 17.71
N GLY A 226 21.70 -7.46 17.72
CA GLY A 226 22.29 -8.00 18.94
C GLY A 226 21.35 -8.95 19.69
N LYS A 227 21.42 -8.94 21.06
CA LYS A 227 20.65 -9.85 21.92
C LYS A 227 19.31 -9.26 22.39
N THR A 228 18.91 -8.11 21.87
CA THR A 228 17.67 -7.45 22.27
C THR A 228 16.45 -8.28 21.90
N VAL A 229 15.58 -8.52 22.88
CA VAL A 229 14.31 -9.24 22.70
C VAL A 229 13.19 -8.22 22.57
N PHE A 230 12.43 -8.34 21.52
CA PHE A 230 11.23 -7.55 21.26
C PHE A 230 9.98 -8.38 21.53
N LYS A 231 8.86 -7.69 21.74
CA LYS A 231 7.56 -8.32 21.98
C LYS A 231 6.60 -7.97 20.85
N ALA A 232 5.76 -8.93 20.52
CA ALA A 232 4.68 -8.78 19.57
C ALA A 232 3.45 -9.55 20.04
N THR A 233 2.29 -9.19 19.55
CA THR A 233 1.02 -9.86 19.85
C THR A 233 0.42 -10.40 18.57
N LEU A 234 0.05 -11.67 18.54
CA LEU A 234 -0.57 -12.33 17.41
C LEU A 234 -1.89 -11.63 17.04
N VAL A 235 -2.02 -11.20 15.77
CA VAL A 235 -3.23 -10.49 15.30
C VAL A 235 -3.98 -11.24 14.22
N SER A 236 -3.30 -12.10 13.46
CA SER A 236 -3.94 -12.86 12.37
C SER A 236 -3.20 -14.16 12.12
N ILE A 237 -3.94 -15.19 11.80
CA ILE A 237 -3.45 -16.51 11.40
C ILE A 237 -3.93 -16.75 9.98
N GLY A 238 -3.01 -17.02 9.06
CA GLY A 238 -3.32 -17.35 7.67
C GLY A 238 -4.29 -18.51 7.57
N GLN A 239 -5.18 -18.47 6.60
CA GLN A 239 -6.19 -19.52 6.38
C GLN A 239 -5.83 -20.45 5.21
N LYS A 240 -4.72 -20.15 4.53
CA LYS A 240 -4.22 -20.95 3.42
C LYS A 240 -2.86 -21.53 3.79
N VAL A 241 -2.74 -22.84 3.64
CA VAL A 241 -1.48 -23.56 3.78
C VAL A 241 -0.81 -23.61 2.40
N ASP A 242 0.46 -23.30 2.34
CA ASP A 242 1.27 -23.51 1.12
C ASP A 242 1.47 -25.00 0.90
N GLU A 243 1.05 -25.49 -0.25
CA GLU A 243 1.04 -26.94 -0.57
C GLU A 243 2.44 -27.54 -0.65
N THR A 244 3.44 -26.73 -0.97
CA THR A 244 4.83 -27.18 -1.16
C THR A 244 5.58 -27.27 0.17
N SER A 245 5.50 -26.20 0.96
CA SER A 245 6.22 -26.09 2.24
C SER A 245 5.41 -26.58 3.44
N ARG A 246 4.10 -26.82 3.28
CA ARG A 246 3.12 -27.11 4.35
C ARG A 246 3.17 -26.10 5.49
N SER A 247 3.50 -24.89 5.15
CA SER A 247 3.56 -23.76 6.07
C SER A 247 2.42 -22.79 5.83
N LEU A 248 2.16 -21.97 6.83
CA LEU A 248 1.24 -20.85 6.76
C LEU A 248 1.87 -19.63 7.42
N GLU A 249 1.40 -18.47 7.00
CA GLU A 249 1.85 -17.19 7.54
C GLU A 249 0.99 -16.77 8.71
N VAL A 250 1.64 -16.32 9.77
CA VAL A 250 1.00 -15.79 10.97
C VAL A 250 1.53 -14.39 11.21
N TYR A 251 0.63 -13.45 11.44
CA TYR A 251 0.99 -12.05 11.60
C TYR A 251 0.85 -11.62 13.04
N ALA A 252 1.89 -10.96 13.56
CA ALA A 252 1.88 -10.38 14.89
C ALA A 252 2.18 -8.87 14.82
N ARG A 253 1.46 -8.11 15.62
CA ARG A 253 1.72 -6.68 15.80
C ARG A 253 2.86 -6.50 16.76
N ILE A 254 3.87 -5.74 16.39
CA ILE A 254 5.03 -5.41 17.22
C ILE A 254 4.59 -4.37 18.26
N ASP A 255 4.79 -4.68 19.56
CA ASP A 255 4.32 -3.82 20.64
C ASP A 255 5.15 -2.55 20.81
N SER A 256 6.46 -2.64 20.54
CA SER A 256 7.37 -1.48 20.53
C SER A 256 8.27 -1.50 19.30
N THR A 257 8.10 -0.51 18.44
CA THR A 257 8.89 -0.38 17.22
C THR A 257 10.23 0.30 17.50
N ALA A 258 11.28 -0.15 16.85
CA ALA A 258 12.58 0.51 16.85
C ALA A 258 12.79 1.25 15.52
N PRO A 259 13.40 2.44 15.52
CA PRO A 259 13.65 3.21 14.28
C PRO A 259 14.48 2.46 13.24
N GLN A 260 15.27 1.49 13.69
CA GLN A 260 16.11 0.65 12.83
C GLN A 260 15.34 -0.42 12.08
N PHE A 261 14.11 -0.75 12.46
CA PHE A 261 13.31 -1.76 11.76
C PHE A 261 13.13 -1.40 10.29
N ARG A 262 13.38 -2.38 9.43
CA ARG A 262 13.19 -2.30 7.99
C ARG A 262 12.37 -3.50 7.53
N PRO A 263 11.42 -3.32 6.62
CA PRO A 263 10.78 -4.45 5.95
C PRO A 263 11.83 -5.38 5.34
N GLY A 264 11.60 -6.69 5.43
CA GLY A 264 12.53 -7.70 4.96
C GLY A 264 13.59 -8.16 5.97
N MET A 265 13.71 -7.53 7.15
CA MET A 265 14.61 -8.02 8.20
C MET A 265 14.13 -9.36 8.74
N TYR A 266 15.05 -10.32 8.87
CA TYR A 266 14.80 -11.64 9.44
C TYR A 266 14.79 -11.61 10.98
N VAL A 267 13.95 -12.46 11.54
CA VAL A 267 13.78 -12.64 12.99
C VAL A 267 13.82 -14.10 13.35
#